data_e6295c6dfd1aab36032e1bb1cf6157e6
#
_entry.id   e6295c6dfd1aab36032e1bb1cf6157e6
#
_cell.length_a   1.000
_cell.length_b   1.000
_cell.length_c   1.000
_cell.angle_alpha   90.00
_cell.angle_beta   90.00
_cell.angle_gamma   90.00
#
_symmetry.space_group_name_H-M   'P 1'
#
loop_
_entity.id
_entity.type
_entity.pdbx_description
1 polymer ?
#
loop_
_entity_poly.entity_id
_entity_poly.type
_entity_poly.pdbx_seq_one_letter_code
_entity_poly.pdbx_strand_id
1 'polypeptide(L)'
;MKAYIIHENEAWTKPLESHLNKLEVGYEDWHVEKAKIDLSQSPPEGIFYNRMSASSHVRGHRFAPEYTSVIINWLRSHKRRIINDGNALALEISKSLQYLKLSESGIKTPRSIFCSSKEQIIQSARDFKKPFITKHNRAGRGLGVKLFNNQNELEQYVKGPDFENSIDGITILQEYIEADPKVIHRLEFVNSKFLYAVQVDAGDSFELCPCDSKNNSLSDKSNNPDGNLSLIHI
;
A
#
# COMPACT_ATOMS: atom_id res chain seq x y z
N MET A 1 -13.61 -17.91 20.44
CA MET A 1 -13.87 -17.03 19.27
C MET A 1 -12.71 -17.23 18.30
N LYS A 2 -12.97 -17.42 17.01
CA LYS A 2 -11.95 -17.74 16.00
C LYS A 2 -11.65 -16.51 15.13
N ALA A 3 -10.39 -16.32 14.75
CA ALA A 3 -9.97 -15.29 13.82
C ALA A 3 -9.78 -15.91 12.41
N TYR A 4 -10.19 -15.19 11.37
CA TYR A 4 -10.01 -15.57 9.97
C TYR A 4 -9.12 -14.50 9.30
N ILE A 5 -7.97 -14.91 8.77
CA ILE A 5 -6.97 -13.99 8.21
C ILE A 5 -7.11 -14.00 6.69
N ILE A 6 -7.66 -12.91 6.13
CA ILE A 6 -7.84 -12.76 4.68
C ILE A 6 -6.58 -12.12 4.09
N HIS A 7 -5.87 -12.82 3.23
CA HIS A 7 -4.59 -12.38 2.66
C HIS A 7 -4.27 -13.05 1.32
N GLU A 8 -3.19 -12.61 0.71
CA GLU A 8 -2.56 -13.20 -0.50
C GLU A 8 -1.06 -13.49 -0.30
N ASN A 9 -0.54 -13.31 0.92
CA ASN A 9 0.88 -13.47 1.19
C ASN A 9 1.12 -14.19 2.53
N GLU A 10 1.42 -15.48 2.45
CA GLU A 10 1.66 -16.35 3.61
C GLU A 10 2.87 -15.88 4.46
N ALA A 11 3.91 -15.35 3.82
CA ALA A 11 5.10 -14.91 4.56
C ALA A 11 4.78 -13.74 5.51
N TRP A 12 3.84 -12.90 5.14
CA TRP A 12 3.46 -11.73 5.95
C TRP A 12 2.44 -12.06 7.06
N THR A 13 1.80 -13.23 7.02
CA THR A 13 0.87 -13.67 8.07
C THR A 13 1.55 -14.40 9.21
N LYS A 14 2.69 -15.05 8.95
CA LYS A 14 3.43 -15.84 9.95
C LYS A 14 3.70 -15.15 11.29
N PRO A 15 4.15 -13.86 11.32
CA PRO A 15 4.33 -13.17 12.60
C PRO A 15 3.03 -13.00 13.38
N LEU A 16 1.91 -12.72 12.69
CA LEU A 16 0.59 -12.62 13.31
C LEU A 16 0.13 -13.97 13.87
N GLU A 17 0.26 -15.03 13.07
CA GLU A 17 -0.08 -16.41 13.48
C GLU A 17 0.70 -16.82 14.73
N SER A 18 2.00 -16.53 14.75
CA SER A 18 2.84 -16.78 15.94
C SER A 18 2.32 -16.10 17.20
N HIS A 19 1.84 -14.84 17.06
CA HIS A 19 1.29 -14.09 18.19
C HIS A 19 -0.11 -14.58 18.59
N LEU A 20 -0.96 -14.97 17.62
CA LEU A 20 -2.26 -15.56 17.91
C LEU A 20 -2.10 -16.88 18.68
N ASN A 21 -1.12 -17.72 18.28
CA ASN A 21 -0.79 -18.94 19.01
C ASN A 21 -0.33 -18.65 20.45
N LYS A 22 0.53 -17.64 20.66
CA LYS A 22 0.96 -17.24 22.02
C LYS A 22 -0.20 -16.75 22.90
N LEU A 23 -1.21 -16.16 22.27
CA LEU A 23 -2.41 -15.66 22.95
C LEU A 23 -3.52 -16.72 23.05
N GLU A 24 -3.26 -17.95 22.59
CA GLU A 24 -4.23 -19.04 22.55
C GLU A 24 -5.52 -18.69 21.77
N VAL A 25 -5.39 -17.81 20.77
CA VAL A 25 -6.49 -17.42 19.87
C VAL A 25 -6.51 -18.36 18.66
N GLY A 26 -7.55 -19.16 18.55
CA GLY A 26 -7.76 -20.00 17.36
C GLY A 26 -7.92 -19.15 16.10
N TYR A 27 -7.22 -19.52 15.03
CA TYR A 27 -7.33 -18.83 13.76
C TYR A 27 -7.43 -19.79 12.57
N GLU A 28 -7.82 -19.23 11.44
CA GLU A 28 -7.84 -19.91 10.14
C GLU A 28 -7.29 -18.97 9.07
N ASP A 29 -6.43 -19.52 8.24
CA ASP A 29 -5.82 -18.82 7.13
C ASP A 29 -6.74 -18.85 5.90
N TRP A 30 -7.13 -17.65 5.43
CA TRP A 30 -7.98 -17.47 4.26
C TRP A 30 -7.19 -16.83 3.12
N HIS A 31 -6.34 -17.65 2.50
CA HIS A 31 -5.66 -17.23 1.28
C HIS A 31 -6.66 -17.06 0.15
N VAL A 32 -6.77 -15.85 -0.41
CA VAL A 32 -7.85 -15.47 -1.33
C VAL A 32 -7.91 -16.31 -2.60
N GLU A 33 -6.79 -16.82 -3.10
CA GLU A 33 -6.79 -17.71 -4.27
C GLU A 33 -7.26 -19.14 -3.96
N LYS A 34 -7.24 -19.51 -2.70
CA LYS A 34 -7.73 -20.82 -2.22
C LYS A 34 -9.18 -20.73 -1.73
N ALA A 35 -9.65 -19.51 -1.46
CA ALA A 35 -10.99 -19.29 -0.94
C ALA A 35 -12.04 -19.44 -2.04
N LYS A 36 -13.09 -20.16 -1.74
CA LYS A 36 -14.31 -20.23 -2.57
C LYS A 36 -15.48 -19.74 -1.76
N ILE A 37 -16.22 -18.79 -2.32
CA ILE A 37 -17.43 -18.25 -1.70
C ILE A 37 -18.64 -18.83 -2.42
N ASP A 38 -19.53 -19.41 -1.65
CA ASP A 38 -20.86 -19.79 -2.07
C ASP A 38 -21.87 -18.87 -1.38
N LEU A 39 -22.48 -17.99 -2.15
CA LEU A 39 -23.44 -17.00 -1.63
C LEU A 39 -24.71 -17.62 -1.06
N SER A 40 -24.99 -18.89 -1.35
CA SER A 40 -26.10 -19.65 -0.73
C SER A 40 -25.80 -20.10 0.69
N GLN A 41 -24.54 -20.02 1.11
CA GLN A 41 -24.08 -20.41 2.44
C GLN A 41 -23.81 -19.20 3.31
N SER A 42 -23.97 -19.35 4.61
CA SER A 42 -23.55 -18.34 5.57
C SER A 42 -22.06 -18.48 5.90
N PRO A 43 -21.33 -17.35 6.03
CA PRO A 43 -19.95 -17.43 6.51
C PRO A 43 -19.88 -17.92 7.95
N PRO A 44 -18.76 -18.54 8.37
CA PRO A 44 -18.58 -18.98 9.74
C PRO A 44 -18.67 -17.82 10.74
N GLU A 45 -18.89 -18.16 12.01
CA GLU A 45 -18.86 -17.20 13.11
C GLU A 45 -17.41 -16.89 13.52
N GLY A 46 -17.09 -15.58 13.70
CA GLY A 46 -15.76 -15.16 14.13
C GLY A 46 -15.44 -13.72 13.77
N ILE A 47 -14.16 -13.39 13.87
CA ILE A 47 -13.62 -12.09 13.48
C ILE A 47 -12.77 -12.26 12.22
N PHE A 48 -13.03 -11.45 11.22
CA PHE A 48 -12.32 -11.48 9.96
C PHE A 48 -11.33 -10.32 9.88
N TYR A 49 -10.06 -10.64 9.67
CA TYR A 49 -9.00 -9.66 9.58
C TYR A 49 -8.47 -9.56 8.15
N ASN A 50 -8.81 -8.47 7.50
CA ASN A 50 -8.34 -8.21 6.14
C ASN A 50 -6.91 -7.65 6.15
N ARG A 51 -6.03 -8.34 5.43
CA ARG A 51 -4.62 -7.98 5.21
C ARG A 51 -4.26 -7.84 3.73
N MET A 52 -5.23 -7.55 2.90
CA MET A 52 -4.99 -7.32 1.47
C MET A 52 -4.08 -6.12 1.26
N SER A 53 -3.21 -6.24 0.26
CA SER A 53 -2.22 -5.22 -0.10
C SER A 53 -2.44 -4.68 -1.51
N ALA A 54 -2.23 -3.38 -1.70
CA ALA A 54 -2.24 -2.71 -3.01
C ALA A 54 -1.20 -3.31 -3.98
N SER A 55 -0.12 -3.87 -3.45
CA SER A 55 0.97 -4.45 -4.24
C SER A 55 0.82 -5.95 -4.53
N SER A 56 -0.34 -6.55 -4.30
CA SER A 56 -0.60 -7.97 -4.55
C SER A 56 -0.26 -8.41 -6.00
N HIS A 57 -0.47 -7.54 -6.96
CA HIS A 57 -0.17 -7.79 -8.37
C HIS A 57 1.31 -8.07 -8.67
N VAL A 58 2.26 -7.51 -7.91
CA VAL A 58 3.70 -7.80 -8.11
C VAL A 58 4.09 -9.20 -7.62
N ARG A 59 3.18 -9.89 -6.94
CA ARG A 59 3.33 -11.28 -6.47
C ARG A 59 2.46 -12.26 -7.24
N GLY A 60 1.92 -11.85 -8.39
CA GLY A 60 1.06 -12.69 -9.24
C GLY A 60 -0.44 -12.62 -8.92
N HIS A 61 -0.82 -11.94 -7.84
CA HIS A 61 -2.19 -11.89 -7.34
C HIS A 61 -2.95 -10.65 -7.82
N ARG A 62 -3.06 -10.52 -9.15
CA ARG A 62 -3.62 -9.33 -9.83
C ARG A 62 -5.01 -8.92 -9.32
N PHE A 63 -5.90 -9.89 -9.16
CA PHE A 63 -7.30 -9.67 -8.84
C PHE A 63 -7.65 -9.93 -7.37
N ALA A 64 -6.63 -10.13 -6.53
CA ALA A 64 -6.86 -10.43 -5.12
C ALA A 64 -7.64 -9.33 -4.38
N PRO A 65 -7.41 -8.02 -4.59
CA PRO A 65 -8.21 -6.98 -3.95
C PRO A 65 -9.67 -6.98 -4.38
N GLU A 66 -9.96 -7.22 -5.67
CA GLU A 66 -11.31 -7.31 -6.19
C GLU A 66 -12.05 -8.49 -5.57
N TYR A 67 -11.39 -9.65 -5.48
CA TYR A 67 -11.98 -10.81 -4.83
C TYR A 67 -12.14 -10.62 -3.32
N THR A 68 -11.19 -9.97 -2.66
CA THR A 68 -11.32 -9.58 -1.25
C THR A 68 -12.54 -8.68 -1.02
N SER A 69 -12.83 -7.77 -1.96
CA SER A 69 -14.06 -6.95 -1.90
C SER A 69 -15.33 -7.81 -1.92
N VAL A 70 -15.36 -8.89 -2.73
CA VAL A 70 -16.49 -9.85 -2.72
C VAL A 70 -16.61 -10.51 -1.36
N ILE A 71 -15.49 -11.01 -0.79
CA ILE A 71 -15.46 -11.62 0.55
C ILE A 71 -16.02 -10.65 1.60
N ILE A 72 -15.51 -9.42 1.64
CA ILE A 72 -15.90 -8.42 2.63
C ILE A 72 -17.40 -8.09 2.51
N ASN A 73 -17.93 -7.93 1.30
CA ASN A 73 -19.36 -7.64 1.11
C ASN A 73 -20.25 -8.82 1.52
N TRP A 74 -19.84 -10.06 1.24
CA TRP A 74 -20.52 -11.25 1.73
C TRP A 74 -20.51 -11.33 3.26
N LEU A 75 -19.38 -11.08 3.90
CA LEU A 75 -19.27 -11.03 5.36
C LEU A 75 -20.17 -9.95 5.97
N ARG A 76 -20.20 -8.75 5.35
CA ARG A 76 -21.04 -7.62 5.78
C ARG A 76 -22.53 -7.94 5.68
N SER A 77 -22.97 -8.58 4.60
CA SER A 77 -24.39 -8.97 4.43
C SER A 77 -24.85 -9.93 5.54
N HIS A 78 -23.91 -10.69 6.13
CA HIS A 78 -24.15 -11.57 7.27
C HIS A 78 -23.78 -10.93 8.63
N LYS A 79 -23.53 -9.62 8.68
CA LYS A 79 -23.20 -8.86 9.90
C LYS A 79 -21.97 -9.41 10.64
N ARG A 80 -21.00 -9.98 9.92
CA ARG A 80 -19.74 -10.44 10.50
C ARG A 80 -18.86 -9.26 10.91
N ARG A 81 -18.11 -9.42 12.00
CA ARG A 81 -17.12 -8.43 12.43
C ARG A 81 -15.88 -8.49 11.55
N ILE A 82 -15.53 -7.38 10.92
CA ILE A 82 -14.39 -7.27 10.01
C ILE A 82 -13.45 -6.17 10.52
N ILE A 83 -12.18 -6.51 10.67
CA ILE A 83 -11.09 -5.57 10.94
C ILE A 83 -10.46 -5.23 9.58
N ASN A 84 -10.20 -3.94 9.34
CA ASN A 84 -9.82 -3.40 8.04
C ASN A 84 -10.87 -3.76 6.97
N ASP A 85 -12.05 -3.22 7.14
CA ASP A 85 -13.23 -3.48 6.32
C ASP A 85 -13.11 -2.96 4.87
N GLY A 86 -14.22 -2.87 4.16
CA GLY A 86 -14.26 -2.40 2.78
C GLY A 86 -13.76 -0.96 2.60
N ASN A 87 -13.93 -0.09 3.60
CA ASN A 87 -13.39 1.28 3.54
C ASN A 87 -11.86 1.26 3.64
N ALA A 88 -11.31 0.43 4.54
CA ALA A 88 -9.87 0.25 4.65
C ALA A 88 -9.28 -0.36 3.37
N LEU A 89 -9.95 -1.35 2.77
CA LEU A 89 -9.53 -1.93 1.50
C LEU A 89 -9.54 -0.88 0.38
N ALA A 90 -10.58 -0.07 0.26
CA ALA A 90 -10.68 0.97 -0.75
C ALA A 90 -9.54 1.99 -0.62
N LEU A 91 -9.20 2.40 0.60
CA LEU A 91 -8.08 3.29 0.86
C LEU A 91 -6.73 2.62 0.56
N GLU A 92 -6.56 1.34 0.89
CA GLU A 92 -5.31 0.60 0.61
C GLU A 92 -4.99 0.57 -0.88
N ILE A 93 -5.98 0.36 -1.74
CA ILE A 93 -5.77 0.16 -3.16
C ILE A 93 -5.86 1.44 -4.01
N SER A 94 -6.10 2.60 -3.40
CA SER A 94 -6.31 3.85 -4.15
C SER A 94 -5.69 5.06 -3.44
N LYS A 95 -4.59 5.57 -4.00
CA LYS A 95 -3.97 6.83 -3.52
C LYS A 95 -4.89 8.04 -3.73
N SER A 96 -5.72 8.03 -4.76
CA SER A 96 -6.70 9.10 -4.98
C SER A 96 -7.68 9.20 -3.82
N LEU A 97 -8.20 8.07 -3.34
CA LEU A 97 -9.07 8.06 -2.17
C LEU A 97 -8.32 8.44 -0.88
N GLN A 98 -7.06 8.01 -0.74
CA GLN A 98 -6.23 8.44 0.39
C GLN A 98 -6.10 9.96 0.43
N TYR A 99 -5.79 10.60 -0.70
CA TYR A 99 -5.64 12.06 -0.76
C TYR A 99 -6.93 12.81 -0.50
N LEU A 100 -8.04 12.33 -1.06
CA LEU A 100 -9.35 12.90 -0.76
C LEU A 100 -9.66 12.81 0.74
N LYS A 101 -9.40 11.66 1.35
CA LYS A 101 -9.66 11.47 2.79
C LYS A 101 -8.78 12.32 3.68
N LEU A 102 -7.51 12.46 3.33
CA LEU A 102 -6.58 13.36 4.03
C LEU A 102 -7.04 14.81 3.90
N SER A 103 -7.43 15.25 2.71
CA SER A 103 -7.93 16.60 2.46
C SER A 103 -9.22 16.89 3.25
N GLU A 104 -10.19 15.95 3.27
CA GLU A 104 -11.40 16.05 4.09
C GLU A 104 -11.08 16.20 5.59
N SER A 105 -9.97 15.63 6.03
CA SER A 105 -9.48 15.71 7.41
C SER A 105 -8.61 16.96 7.67
N GLY A 106 -8.49 17.88 6.72
CA GLY A 106 -7.69 19.10 6.84
C GLY A 106 -6.18 18.86 6.75
N ILE A 107 -5.74 17.67 6.34
CA ILE A 107 -4.32 17.33 6.18
C ILE A 107 -3.88 17.74 4.77
N LYS A 108 -2.84 18.54 4.69
CA LYS A 108 -2.27 18.98 3.41
C LYS A 108 -1.65 17.80 2.66
N THR A 109 -1.99 17.70 1.39
CA THR A 109 -1.38 16.75 0.45
C THR A 109 -0.70 17.51 -0.68
N PRO A 110 0.33 16.93 -1.32
CA PRO A 110 0.91 17.50 -2.52
C PRO A 110 -0.13 17.69 -3.61
N ARG A 111 0.00 18.79 -4.40
CA ARG A 111 -0.85 18.99 -5.58
C ARG A 111 -0.76 17.76 -6.49
N SER A 112 -1.90 17.17 -6.81
CA SER A 112 -1.97 15.93 -7.57
C SER A 112 -3.06 16.01 -8.64
N ILE A 113 -2.78 15.50 -9.85
CA ILE A 113 -3.74 15.35 -10.94
C ILE A 113 -3.80 13.86 -11.29
N PHE A 114 -5.01 13.33 -11.42
CA PHE A 114 -5.26 11.92 -11.73
C PHE A 114 -5.64 11.79 -13.19
N CYS A 115 -4.92 10.94 -13.94
CA CYS A 115 -5.06 10.76 -15.38
C CYS A 115 -5.32 9.30 -15.70
N SER A 116 -6.23 9.04 -16.64
CA SER A 116 -6.58 7.70 -17.13
C SER A 116 -6.13 7.43 -18.57
N SER A 117 -5.46 8.40 -19.21
CA SER A 117 -4.90 8.21 -20.56
C SER A 117 -3.54 8.91 -20.71
N LYS A 118 -2.74 8.48 -21.70
CA LYS A 118 -1.46 9.10 -22.05
C LYS A 118 -1.61 10.57 -22.41
N GLU A 119 -2.66 10.91 -23.14
CA GLU A 119 -2.97 12.27 -23.58
C GLU A 119 -3.23 13.18 -22.37
N GLN A 120 -4.02 12.71 -21.40
CA GLN A 120 -4.29 13.44 -20.16
C GLN A 120 -3.00 13.65 -19.36
N ILE A 121 -2.13 12.63 -19.26
CA ILE A 121 -0.85 12.74 -18.56
C ILE A 121 0.00 13.86 -19.17
N ILE A 122 0.19 13.84 -20.49
CA ILE A 122 1.00 14.81 -21.22
C ILE A 122 0.40 16.22 -21.09
N GLN A 123 -0.92 16.36 -21.25
CA GLN A 123 -1.61 17.63 -21.14
C GLN A 123 -1.49 18.22 -19.73
N SER A 124 -1.72 17.40 -18.71
CA SER A 124 -1.71 17.83 -17.30
C SER A 124 -0.32 18.23 -16.81
N ALA A 125 0.74 17.72 -17.45
CA ALA A 125 2.11 18.11 -17.09
C ALA A 125 2.38 19.61 -17.30
N ARG A 126 1.61 20.28 -18.17
CA ARG A 126 1.71 21.73 -18.42
C ARG A 126 1.33 22.56 -17.19
N ASP A 127 0.54 21.99 -16.29
CA ASP A 127 0.05 22.66 -15.08
C ASP A 127 1.07 22.61 -13.93
N PHE A 128 2.15 21.83 -14.09
CA PHE A 128 3.19 21.74 -13.07
C PHE A 128 4.36 22.66 -13.37
N LYS A 129 4.72 23.44 -12.35
CA LYS A 129 6.03 24.06 -12.26
C LYS A 129 6.98 22.95 -11.78
N LYS A 130 8.18 22.90 -12.30
CA LYS A 130 9.17 21.85 -12.02
C LYS A 130 9.65 21.82 -10.56
N PRO A 131 10.17 20.69 -10.12
CA PRO A 131 10.04 19.33 -10.64
C PRO A 131 8.70 18.71 -10.26
N PHE A 132 8.34 17.62 -10.89
CA PHE A 132 7.13 16.84 -10.57
C PHE A 132 7.38 15.34 -10.79
N ILE A 133 6.52 14.50 -10.24
CA ILE A 133 6.62 13.06 -10.35
C ILE A 133 5.38 12.44 -11.00
N THR A 134 5.57 11.28 -11.63
CA THR A 134 4.47 10.34 -11.86
C THR A 134 4.48 9.27 -10.81
N LYS A 135 3.33 8.66 -10.54
CA LYS A 135 3.22 7.42 -9.75
C LYS A 135 1.91 6.70 -10.05
N HIS A 136 1.90 5.41 -9.76
CA HIS A 136 0.70 4.61 -9.91
C HIS A 136 -0.30 4.89 -8.77
N ASN A 137 -1.60 4.97 -9.11
CA ASN A 137 -2.65 5.08 -8.10
C ASN A 137 -2.69 3.83 -7.22
N ARG A 138 -2.67 2.65 -7.84
CA ARG A 138 -2.65 1.37 -7.12
C ARG A 138 -1.25 0.76 -7.15
N ALA A 139 -0.44 1.11 -6.17
CA ALA A 139 0.88 0.54 -5.95
C ALA A 139 1.38 0.85 -4.54
N GLY A 140 2.37 0.11 -4.10
CA GLY A 140 3.13 0.35 -2.87
C GLY A 140 4.62 0.56 -3.14
N ARG A 141 5.40 0.90 -2.12
CA ARG A 141 6.86 0.86 -2.09
C ARG A 141 7.60 1.71 -3.12
N GLY A 142 7.01 2.78 -3.60
CA GLY A 142 7.64 3.62 -4.64
C GLY A 142 7.48 3.09 -6.06
N LEU A 143 6.78 1.98 -6.28
CA LEU A 143 6.58 1.42 -7.60
C LEU A 143 5.90 2.42 -8.55
N GLY A 144 6.49 2.58 -9.74
CA GLY A 144 6.00 3.51 -10.77
C GLY A 144 6.26 4.99 -10.47
N VAL A 145 7.08 5.30 -9.43
CA VAL A 145 7.46 6.69 -9.16
C VAL A 145 8.64 7.06 -10.05
N LYS A 146 8.46 8.15 -10.83
CA LYS A 146 9.51 8.74 -11.66
C LYS A 146 9.50 10.25 -11.55
N LEU A 147 10.67 10.84 -11.40
CA LEU A 147 10.88 12.30 -11.33
C LEU A 147 11.14 12.87 -12.72
N PHE A 148 10.54 14.02 -13.00
CA PHE A 148 10.71 14.76 -14.25
C PHE A 148 11.09 16.22 -13.96
N ASN A 149 12.09 16.71 -14.67
CA ASN A 149 12.52 18.10 -14.60
C ASN A 149 11.77 19.00 -15.59
N ASN A 150 11.17 18.42 -16.62
CA ASN A 150 10.42 19.14 -17.64
C ASN A 150 9.38 18.27 -18.34
N GLN A 151 8.48 18.94 -19.07
CA GLN A 151 7.40 18.28 -19.79
C GLN A 151 7.89 17.39 -20.94
N ASN A 152 8.98 17.76 -21.59
CA ASN A 152 9.52 16.99 -22.72
C ASN A 152 10.04 15.62 -22.25
N GLU A 153 10.71 15.57 -21.09
CA GLU A 153 11.13 14.29 -20.47
C GLU A 153 9.93 13.39 -20.19
N LEU A 154 8.86 13.96 -19.61
CA LEU A 154 7.63 13.19 -19.38
C LEU A 154 7.00 12.72 -20.68
N GLU A 155 6.89 13.59 -21.68
CA GLU A 155 6.26 13.24 -22.96
C GLU A 155 7.03 12.11 -23.67
N GLN A 156 8.36 12.18 -23.67
CA GLN A 156 9.22 11.12 -24.20
C GLN A 156 9.00 9.79 -23.45
N TYR A 157 8.96 9.85 -22.12
CA TYR A 157 8.69 8.67 -21.30
C TYR A 157 7.31 8.07 -21.59
N VAL A 158 6.24 8.89 -21.59
CA VAL A 158 4.85 8.42 -21.79
C VAL A 158 4.63 7.83 -23.19
N LYS A 159 5.33 8.38 -24.21
CA LYS A 159 5.29 7.86 -25.59
C LYS A 159 6.25 6.69 -25.81
N GLY A 160 7.23 6.54 -24.94
CA GLY A 160 8.27 5.52 -25.05
C GLY A 160 7.81 4.11 -24.65
N PRO A 161 8.66 3.10 -24.89
CA PRO A 161 8.38 1.71 -24.54
C PRO A 161 8.43 1.44 -23.04
N ASP A 162 9.12 2.29 -22.27
CA ASP A 162 9.31 2.11 -20.82
C ASP A 162 8.14 2.62 -20.00
N PHE A 163 7.10 3.13 -20.64
CA PHE A 163 5.92 3.61 -19.94
C PHE A 163 5.09 2.45 -19.39
N GLU A 164 5.00 2.38 -18.09
CA GLU A 164 4.17 1.42 -17.39
C GLU A 164 2.87 2.07 -16.90
N ASN A 165 1.74 1.52 -17.30
CA ASN A 165 0.46 1.92 -16.75
C ASN A 165 0.30 1.39 -15.32
N SER A 166 -0.37 2.18 -14.49
CA SER A 166 -0.90 1.65 -13.23
C SER A 166 -1.81 0.45 -13.49
N ILE A 167 -1.79 -0.50 -12.58
CA ILE A 167 -2.57 -1.73 -12.68
C ILE A 167 -4.10 -1.48 -12.72
N ASP A 168 -4.55 -0.33 -12.26
CA ASP A 168 -5.93 0.17 -12.30
C ASP A 168 -6.16 1.22 -13.40
N GLY A 169 -5.17 1.45 -14.25
CA GLY A 169 -5.23 2.41 -15.35
C GLY A 169 -5.12 3.88 -14.95
N ILE A 170 -4.85 4.19 -13.67
CA ILE A 170 -4.80 5.58 -13.20
C ILE A 170 -3.36 5.96 -12.85
N THR A 171 -2.81 6.91 -13.59
CA THR A 171 -1.51 7.54 -13.29
C THR A 171 -1.72 8.86 -12.58
N ILE A 172 -0.94 9.12 -11.56
CA ILE A 172 -0.96 10.36 -10.79
C ILE A 172 0.24 11.21 -11.21
N LEU A 173 -0.02 12.46 -11.64
CA LEU A 173 1.00 13.49 -11.68
C LEU A 173 0.96 14.25 -10.36
N GLN A 174 2.12 14.47 -9.76
CA GLN A 174 2.19 15.12 -8.45
C GLN A 174 3.37 16.07 -8.39
N GLU A 175 3.20 17.21 -7.74
CA GLU A 175 4.34 18.07 -7.42
C GLU A 175 5.39 17.30 -6.61
N TYR A 176 6.64 17.51 -6.95
CA TYR A 176 7.75 16.96 -6.17
C TYR A 176 8.04 17.89 -4.99
N ILE A 177 8.00 17.33 -3.80
CA ILE A 177 8.40 18.02 -2.58
C ILE A 177 9.74 17.41 -2.15
N GLU A 178 10.78 18.19 -2.25
CA GLU A 178 12.10 17.79 -1.77
C GLU A 178 12.12 17.82 -0.24
N ALA A 179 12.49 16.72 0.37
CA ALA A 179 12.67 16.64 1.81
C ALA A 179 14.12 17.06 2.16
N ASP A 180 14.26 17.97 3.14
CA ASP A 180 15.54 18.36 3.70
C ASP A 180 15.45 18.36 5.24
N PRO A 181 16.19 17.48 5.95
CA PRO A 181 17.03 16.39 5.40
C PRO A 181 16.21 15.33 4.65
N LYS A 182 16.87 14.55 3.78
CA LYS A 182 16.24 13.46 2.99
C LYS A 182 15.78 12.31 3.88
N VAL A 183 14.83 12.58 4.77
CA VAL A 183 14.27 11.59 5.70
C VAL A 183 12.75 11.53 5.60
N ILE A 184 12.21 10.37 5.88
CA ILE A 184 10.77 10.14 5.98
C ILE A 184 10.45 9.69 7.39
N HIS A 185 9.38 10.24 7.93
CA HIS A 185 8.85 9.81 9.22
C HIS A 185 7.66 8.89 8.98
N ARG A 186 7.76 7.66 9.50
CA ARG A 186 6.66 6.69 9.51
C ARG A 186 6.09 6.62 10.91
N LEU A 187 4.82 6.95 11.02
CA LEU A 187 4.09 6.88 12.28
C LEU A 187 3.18 5.66 12.24
N GLU A 188 3.34 4.78 13.21
CA GLU A 188 2.54 3.56 13.31
C GLU A 188 1.44 3.72 14.36
N PHE A 189 0.23 3.31 13.97
CA PHE A 189 -0.95 3.36 14.81
C PHE A 189 -1.62 2.00 14.87
N VAL A 190 -2.10 1.61 16.04
CA VAL A 190 -2.91 0.42 16.25
C VAL A 190 -4.18 0.81 16.98
N ASN A 191 -5.33 0.47 16.41
CA ASN A 191 -6.65 0.81 16.97
C ASN A 191 -6.76 2.30 17.34
N SER A 192 -6.39 3.18 16.42
CA SER A 192 -6.37 4.65 16.55
C SER A 192 -5.43 5.20 17.64
N LYS A 193 -4.57 4.38 18.21
CA LYS A 193 -3.56 4.81 19.18
C LYS A 193 -2.19 4.83 18.52
N PHE A 194 -1.47 5.93 18.72
CA PHE A 194 -0.07 6.03 18.33
C PHE A 194 0.75 4.96 19.04
N LEU A 195 1.59 4.27 18.31
CA LEU A 195 2.45 3.22 18.83
C LEU A 195 3.92 3.67 18.87
N TYR A 196 4.46 4.04 17.71
CA TYR A 196 5.81 4.59 17.60
C TYR A 196 5.97 5.35 16.28
N ALA A 197 7.05 6.09 16.16
CA ALA A 197 7.51 6.67 14.90
C ALA A 197 8.91 6.15 14.55
N VAL A 198 9.15 6.00 13.25
CA VAL A 198 10.45 5.59 12.70
C VAL A 198 10.90 6.63 11.70
N GLN A 199 12.14 7.06 11.82
CA GLN A 199 12.81 7.85 10.80
C GLN A 199 13.49 6.90 9.81
N VAL A 200 13.22 7.12 8.53
CA VAL A 200 13.80 6.36 7.42
C VAL A 200 14.61 7.32 6.59
N ASP A 201 15.88 7.02 6.35
CA ASP A 201 16.66 7.73 5.35
C ASP A 201 16.12 7.38 3.95
N ALA A 202 15.70 8.39 3.21
CA ALA A 202 15.15 8.22 1.88
C ALA A 202 16.26 8.05 0.81
N GLY A 203 17.48 8.46 1.10
CA GLY A 203 18.57 8.46 0.12
C GLY A 203 18.19 9.17 -1.17
N ASP A 204 18.62 8.64 -2.30
CA ASP A 204 18.26 9.11 -3.65
C ASP A 204 17.20 8.21 -4.33
N SER A 205 16.63 7.25 -3.60
CA SER A 205 15.65 6.29 -4.11
C SER A 205 14.23 6.64 -3.65
N PHE A 206 13.24 6.39 -4.51
CA PHE A 206 11.83 6.40 -4.14
C PHE A 206 11.35 5.08 -3.53
N GLU A 207 12.18 4.06 -3.52
CA GLU A 207 11.88 2.78 -2.90
C GLU A 207 12.17 2.84 -1.39
N LEU A 208 11.12 2.83 -0.59
CA LEU A 208 11.17 3.14 0.83
C LEU A 208 10.96 1.93 1.75
N CYS A 209 11.07 0.72 1.22
CA CYS A 209 10.88 -0.50 2.00
C CYS A 209 12.17 -1.30 2.11
N PRO A 210 12.86 -1.25 3.27
CA PRO A 210 14.09 -2.04 3.47
C PRO A 210 13.87 -3.56 3.52
N CYS A 211 12.62 -4.02 3.56
CA CYS A 211 12.32 -5.44 3.70
C CYS A 211 12.51 -6.28 2.43
N ASP A 212 12.84 -5.68 1.29
CA ASP A 212 13.01 -6.40 0.01
C ASP A 212 14.42 -6.31 -0.59
N SER A 213 15.39 -5.77 0.12
CA SER A 213 16.77 -5.92 -0.31
C SER A 213 17.10 -7.42 -0.30
N LYS A 214 17.32 -7.98 -1.48
CA LYS A 214 17.55 -9.42 -1.75
C LYS A 214 18.77 -10.03 -1.03
N ASN A 215 19.31 -9.38 -0.01
CA ASN A 215 20.55 -9.75 0.70
C ASN A 215 20.42 -9.70 2.22
N ASN A 216 19.26 -9.91 2.82
CA ASN A 216 19.21 -10.14 4.27
C ASN A 216 18.86 -11.60 4.57
N SER A 217 19.87 -12.47 4.47
CA SER A 217 19.98 -13.61 5.36
C SER A 217 19.91 -13.10 6.80
N LEU A 218 18.85 -13.43 7.50
CA LEU A 218 18.74 -13.27 8.94
C LEU A 218 19.82 -14.12 9.61
N SER A 219 21.02 -13.58 9.73
CA SER A 219 22.00 -14.04 10.70
C SER A 219 22.12 -12.95 11.75
N ASP A 220 21.81 -13.33 12.99
CA ASP A 220 22.12 -12.55 14.19
C ASP A 220 23.39 -11.73 14.05
N LYS A 221 23.25 -10.41 13.97
CA LYS A 221 24.30 -9.49 14.39
C LYS A 221 23.65 -8.29 15.07
N SER A 222 23.67 -8.34 16.39
CA SER A 222 23.68 -7.18 17.26
C SER A 222 24.92 -6.34 16.97
N ASN A 223 24.96 -5.65 15.87
CA ASN A 223 25.85 -4.53 15.59
C ASN A 223 25.39 -3.94 14.25
N ASN A 224 24.76 -2.80 14.34
CA ASN A 224 24.31 -2.02 13.21
C ASN A 224 25.52 -1.52 12.40
N PRO A 225 25.67 -1.92 11.15
CA PRO A 225 26.00 -0.95 10.14
C PRO A 225 25.02 -1.06 8.97
N ASP A 226 24.44 0.07 8.58
CA ASP A 226 23.71 0.33 7.34
C ASP A 226 22.21 0.00 7.28
N GLY A 227 21.52 -0.02 8.40
CA GLY A 227 20.07 0.07 8.41
C GLY A 227 19.64 1.46 8.90
N ASN A 228 19.37 2.38 7.99
CA ASN A 228 18.99 3.77 8.27
C ASN A 228 17.60 3.92 8.91
N LEU A 229 17.28 3.08 9.88
CA LEU A 229 16.04 3.14 10.66
C LEU A 229 16.36 3.51 12.10
N SER A 230 15.90 4.65 12.57
CA SER A 230 15.99 5.03 13.97
C SER A 230 14.59 5.22 14.59
N LEU A 231 14.38 4.66 15.78
CA LEU A 231 13.21 4.93 16.58
C LEU A 231 13.26 6.36 17.11
N ILE A 232 12.19 7.10 16.92
CA ILE A 232 12.02 8.44 17.46
C ILE A 232 11.12 8.31 18.68
N HIS A 233 11.64 8.69 19.85
CA HIS A 233 10.83 8.88 21.03
C HIS A 233 10.24 10.29 20.96
N ILE A 234 8.91 10.34 20.83
CA ILE A 234 8.14 11.59 20.89
C ILE A 234 7.52 11.72 22.27
#